data_675d12fc5cb41a9addc730e1289168e6
#
_entry.id   675d12fc5cb41a9addc730e1289168e6
#
_cell.length_a   1.000
_cell.length_b   1.000
_cell.length_c   1.000
_cell.angle_alpha   90.00
_cell.angle_beta   90.00
_cell.angle_gamma   90.00
#
_symmetry.space_group_name_H-M   'P 1'
#
loop_
_entity.id
_entity.type
_entity.pdbx_description
1 polymer ?
#
loop_
_entity_poly.entity_id
_entity_poly.type
_entity_poly.pdbx_seq_one_letter_code
_entity_poly.pdbx_strand_id
1 'polypeptide(L)'
;MPQVFPSSASIAGIWLWDTVLSGIFRRWGRPVTTIRYYGNVFYTGKVCPRGLICAKAVSPLPSLSDGNGAKTINFATFVACMKASLKKTYASLGADGLVALWLGVWWVCNLLQAGFSELANDEAYYHMFAENLAWGYFDHPPMTALLVWLGEHLFGGELGVRFFFTVLQPLYLYILWRIIRPADADRRDAALFVVLSAATLMLQLYGFIAVPDGPLMMTTALFLLTFKWFSENRRCAWLWMGVAMALMAYSKYHGALVVLFALAATPPRVFLRPTLYLSGAVALLLLVPHFVWQYEHDWASLAYHLAGRNSVFRPNYVAEYLLNLLVVFNPFFVPLYVRSWIAVKPQNAVERALKFIPVAFIVFFLLSTFRGYVQPQ
;
A
#
# COMPACT_ATOMS: atom_id res chain seq x y z
N MET A 1 -9.86 -35.07 -9.88
CA MET A 1 -9.54 -34.59 -8.52
C MET A 1 -10.36 -33.35 -8.27
N PRO A 2 -11.19 -33.27 -7.25
CA PRO A 2 -12.17 -32.19 -7.07
C PRO A 2 -11.52 -30.95 -6.47
N GLN A 3 -11.86 -29.80 -7.06
CA GLN A 3 -11.57 -28.47 -6.53
C GLN A 3 -12.42 -28.24 -5.27
N VAL A 4 -11.76 -27.93 -4.16
CA VAL A 4 -12.40 -27.45 -2.94
C VAL A 4 -12.29 -25.95 -2.90
N PHE A 5 -13.39 -25.23 -3.11
CA PHE A 5 -13.51 -23.82 -2.79
C PHE A 5 -13.80 -23.67 -1.29
N PRO A 6 -13.07 -22.87 -0.53
CA PRO A 6 -13.51 -22.48 0.80
C PRO A 6 -14.44 -21.28 0.72
N SER A 7 -15.67 -21.49 1.11
CA SER A 7 -16.66 -20.45 1.40
C SER A 7 -16.34 -19.80 2.73
N SER A 8 -15.83 -18.57 2.72
CA SER A 8 -15.95 -17.66 3.88
C SER A 8 -15.94 -16.20 3.39
N ALA A 9 -17.14 -15.65 3.25
CA ALA A 9 -17.34 -14.23 3.08
C ALA A 9 -16.85 -13.53 4.34
N SER A 10 -15.78 -12.76 4.23
CA SER A 10 -15.18 -12.03 5.33
C SER A 10 -16.14 -10.94 5.84
N ILE A 11 -16.19 -10.78 7.17
CA ILE A 11 -17.00 -9.78 7.90
C ILE A 11 -16.75 -8.34 7.39
N ALA A 12 -15.58 -8.05 6.80
CA ALA A 12 -15.27 -6.77 6.17
C ALA A 12 -16.13 -6.47 4.93
N GLY A 13 -16.57 -7.49 4.18
CA GLY A 13 -17.47 -7.34 3.03
C GLY A 13 -18.85 -6.84 3.43
N ILE A 14 -19.34 -7.18 4.62
CA ILE A 14 -20.69 -6.82 5.10
C ILE A 14 -20.80 -5.31 5.36
N TRP A 15 -19.70 -4.65 5.83
CA TRP A 15 -19.71 -3.22 6.12
C TRP A 15 -19.62 -2.33 4.87
N LEU A 16 -18.93 -2.78 3.83
CA LEU A 16 -18.89 -2.06 2.55
C LEU A 16 -20.26 -2.09 1.87
N TRP A 17 -20.97 -3.22 1.95
CA TRP A 17 -22.30 -3.40 1.40
C TRP A 17 -23.36 -2.53 2.11
N ASP A 18 -23.27 -2.37 3.43
CA ASP A 18 -24.23 -1.55 4.18
C ASP A 18 -24.13 -0.06 3.84
N THR A 19 -22.94 0.45 3.57
CA THR A 19 -22.72 1.86 3.18
C THR A 19 -23.15 2.12 1.73
N VAL A 20 -22.89 1.18 0.82
CA VAL A 20 -23.31 1.25 -0.57
C VAL A 20 -24.84 1.05 -0.69
N LEU A 21 -25.38 0.07 0.05
CA LEU A 21 -26.81 -0.20 0.05
C LEU A 21 -27.62 0.92 0.71
N SER A 22 -27.13 1.58 1.76
CA SER A 22 -27.83 2.72 2.36
C SER A 22 -27.91 3.93 1.42
N GLY A 23 -26.92 4.10 0.53
CA GLY A 23 -26.96 5.10 -0.56
C GLY A 23 -28.01 4.77 -1.63
N ILE A 24 -28.16 3.50 -1.96
CA ILE A 24 -29.13 3.00 -2.95
C ILE A 24 -30.55 3.02 -2.38
N PHE A 25 -30.74 2.62 -1.12
CA PHE A 25 -32.07 2.59 -0.46
C PHE A 25 -32.65 3.97 -0.15
N ARG A 26 -31.84 5.04 0.00
CA ARG A 26 -32.36 6.42 0.10
C ARG A 26 -33.09 6.87 -1.17
N ARG A 27 -32.79 6.27 -2.31
CA ARG A 27 -33.46 6.60 -3.58
C ARG A 27 -34.83 5.91 -3.73
N TRP A 28 -35.19 4.97 -2.82
CA TRP A 28 -36.39 4.16 -2.90
C TRP A 28 -37.43 4.46 -1.79
N GLY A 29 -37.32 5.61 -1.12
CA GLY A 29 -38.40 6.16 -0.30
C GLY A 29 -38.82 5.36 0.95
N ARG A 30 -38.00 4.50 1.53
CA ARG A 30 -38.29 3.83 2.80
C ARG A 30 -37.90 4.65 4.02
N PRO A 31 -38.70 4.69 5.10
CA PRO A 31 -38.42 5.49 6.28
C PRO A 31 -37.17 4.98 7.01
N VAL A 32 -36.16 5.84 7.14
CA VAL A 32 -34.95 5.56 7.96
C VAL A 32 -35.28 5.92 9.40
N THR A 33 -35.18 4.96 10.30
CA THR A 33 -35.31 5.20 11.76
C THR A 33 -34.00 5.79 12.27
N THR A 34 -34.01 7.06 12.64
CA THR A 34 -32.82 7.74 13.18
C THR A 34 -32.86 7.65 14.70
N ILE A 35 -31.82 7.10 15.32
CA ILE A 35 -31.61 7.08 16.77
C ILE A 35 -30.74 8.28 17.13
N ARG A 36 -31.22 9.19 17.96
CA ARG A 36 -30.41 10.30 18.52
C ARG A 36 -30.25 10.09 20.03
N TYR A 37 -29.06 10.35 20.49
CA TYR A 37 -28.68 10.31 21.91
C TYR A 37 -28.53 11.76 22.41
N TYR A 38 -29.29 12.09 23.45
CA TYR A 38 -29.14 13.35 24.17
C TYR A 38 -29.13 13.08 25.67
N GLY A 39 -28.02 13.39 26.31
CA GLY A 39 -27.85 13.10 27.75
C GLY A 39 -27.94 11.59 28.04
N ASN A 40 -28.62 11.21 29.12
CA ASN A 40 -28.79 9.81 29.54
C ASN A 40 -30.05 9.12 28.99
N VAL A 41 -30.67 9.63 27.91
CA VAL A 41 -31.95 9.12 27.37
C VAL A 41 -31.81 8.80 25.88
N PHE A 42 -32.31 7.65 25.45
CA PHE A 42 -32.41 7.24 24.05
C PHE A 42 -33.75 7.67 23.47
N TYR A 43 -33.72 8.29 22.29
CA TYR A 43 -34.90 8.65 21.52
C TYR A 43 -34.92 7.88 20.21
N THR A 44 -36.03 7.20 19.93
CA THR A 44 -36.31 6.63 18.60
C THR A 44 -37.41 7.44 17.95
N GLY A 45 -37.20 7.96 16.74
CA GLY A 45 -38.20 8.76 16.03
C GLY A 45 -38.24 8.45 14.53
N LYS A 46 -39.44 8.50 13.96
CA LYS A 46 -39.63 8.52 12.49
C LYS A 46 -39.57 9.95 12.02
N VAL A 47 -38.83 10.20 10.93
CA VAL A 47 -38.80 11.51 10.28
C VAL A 47 -40.10 11.70 9.51
N CYS A 48 -40.91 12.70 9.90
CA CYS A 48 -42.08 13.12 9.17
C CYS A 48 -41.71 14.08 8.01
N PRO A 49 -42.54 14.17 6.93
CA PRO A 49 -42.22 14.95 5.72
C PRO A 49 -42.05 16.46 5.91
N ARG A 50 -42.29 17.00 7.09
CA ARG A 50 -42.17 18.44 7.43
C ARG A 50 -40.98 18.75 8.35
N GLY A 51 -39.97 17.87 8.48
CA GLY A 51 -38.76 18.18 9.23
C GLY A 51 -38.87 18.19 10.77
N LEU A 52 -40.08 17.94 11.33
CA LEU A 52 -40.26 17.81 12.77
C LEU A 52 -40.05 16.34 13.20
N ILE A 53 -39.20 16.11 14.16
CA ILE A 53 -38.94 14.80 14.74
C ILE A 53 -39.98 14.57 15.85
N CYS A 54 -40.98 13.72 15.60
CA CYS A 54 -41.80 13.18 16.67
C CYS A 54 -41.01 12.15 17.45
N ALA A 55 -40.27 12.57 18.45
CA ALA A 55 -39.52 11.69 19.31
C ALA A 55 -40.42 11.15 20.44
N LYS A 56 -40.54 9.84 20.53
CA LYS A 56 -41.14 9.19 21.72
C LYS A 56 -39.98 8.86 22.66
N ALA A 57 -39.99 9.41 23.87
CA ALA A 57 -39.04 9.04 24.88
C ALA A 57 -39.24 7.55 25.25
N VAL A 58 -38.20 6.76 25.07
CA VAL A 58 -38.17 5.42 25.62
C VAL A 58 -37.71 5.58 27.06
N SER A 59 -38.53 5.13 28.01
CA SER A 59 -38.25 5.19 29.44
C SER A 59 -36.84 4.67 29.76
N PRO A 60 -36.15 5.25 30.75
CA PRO A 60 -34.85 4.73 31.16
C PRO A 60 -34.99 3.27 31.58
N LEU A 61 -34.12 2.42 31.03
CA LEU A 61 -34.03 1.03 31.45
C LEU A 61 -33.76 0.98 32.94
N PRO A 62 -34.51 0.14 33.72
CA PRO A 62 -34.29 0.01 35.12
C PRO A 62 -32.84 -0.44 35.39
N SER A 63 -32.12 0.32 36.16
CA SER A 63 -30.81 -0.06 36.67
C SER A 63 -31.06 -1.21 37.68
N LEU A 64 -30.74 -2.44 37.27
CA LEU A 64 -30.58 -3.54 38.22
C LEU A 64 -29.33 -3.22 39.04
N SER A 65 -29.53 -2.67 40.24
CA SER A 65 -28.50 -2.58 41.26
C SER A 65 -28.47 -3.89 42.01
N ASP A 66 -27.44 -4.68 41.82
CA ASP A 66 -27.11 -5.74 42.76
C ASP A 66 -26.75 -5.10 44.10
N GLY A 67 -27.18 -5.71 45.19
CA GLY A 67 -27.09 -5.15 46.56
C GLY A 67 -25.67 -4.78 47.06
N ASN A 68 -24.65 -4.86 46.23
CA ASN A 68 -23.24 -4.51 46.48
C ASN A 68 -22.74 -3.26 45.74
N GLY A 69 -23.60 -2.44 45.12
CA GLY A 69 -23.20 -1.19 44.50
C GLY A 69 -22.39 -1.31 43.21
N ALA A 70 -22.14 -2.51 42.73
CA ALA A 70 -21.45 -2.74 41.44
C ALA A 70 -22.45 -2.55 40.29
N LYS A 71 -22.21 -1.55 39.45
CA LYS A 71 -23.00 -1.33 38.22
C LYS A 71 -22.61 -2.39 37.18
N THR A 72 -23.36 -3.48 37.09
CA THR A 72 -23.20 -4.46 36.00
C THR A 72 -23.68 -3.85 34.69
N ILE A 73 -22.77 -3.63 33.78
CA ILE A 73 -23.09 -3.20 32.44
C ILE A 73 -23.51 -4.44 31.65
N ASN A 74 -24.76 -4.50 31.20
CA ASN A 74 -25.22 -5.56 30.31
C ASN A 74 -24.40 -5.54 29.01
N PHE A 75 -24.02 -6.72 28.54
CA PHE A 75 -23.23 -6.88 27.30
C PHE A 75 -23.84 -6.11 26.11
N ALA A 76 -25.15 -6.10 25.96
CA ALA A 76 -25.84 -5.31 24.92
C ALA A 76 -25.60 -3.80 25.08
N THR A 77 -25.60 -3.28 26.30
CA THR A 77 -25.31 -1.86 26.62
C THR A 77 -23.85 -1.54 26.35
N PHE A 78 -22.93 -2.43 26.70
CA PHE A 78 -21.50 -2.30 26.40
C PHE A 78 -21.27 -2.22 24.88
N VAL A 79 -21.87 -3.14 24.11
CA VAL A 79 -21.78 -3.15 22.62
C VAL A 79 -22.40 -1.89 22.02
N ALA A 80 -23.53 -1.42 22.55
CA ALA A 80 -24.16 -0.18 22.08
C ALA A 80 -23.30 1.05 22.36
N CYS A 81 -22.71 1.17 23.55
CA CYS A 81 -21.78 2.24 23.90
C CYS A 81 -20.51 2.18 23.05
N MET A 82 -19.96 0.99 22.82
CA MET A 82 -18.81 0.80 21.96
C MET A 82 -19.11 1.23 20.51
N LYS A 83 -20.24 0.80 19.95
CA LYS A 83 -20.70 1.23 18.60
C LYS A 83 -20.88 2.74 18.50
N ALA A 84 -21.48 3.38 19.52
CA ALA A 84 -21.68 4.83 19.55
C ALA A 84 -20.34 5.57 19.64
N SER A 85 -19.41 5.09 20.47
CA SER A 85 -18.06 5.65 20.60
C SER A 85 -17.28 5.52 19.30
N LEU A 86 -17.26 4.33 18.68
CA LEU A 86 -16.60 4.09 17.40
C LEU A 86 -17.19 4.97 16.28
N LYS A 87 -18.51 5.11 16.23
CA LYS A 87 -19.18 5.98 15.26
C LYS A 87 -18.80 7.45 15.45
N LYS A 88 -18.71 7.93 16.71
CA LYS A 88 -18.27 9.28 17.03
C LYS A 88 -16.82 9.51 16.64
N THR A 89 -15.93 8.59 17.01
CA THR A 89 -14.51 8.63 16.64
C THR A 89 -14.34 8.63 15.11
N TYR A 90 -15.02 7.71 14.40
CA TYR A 90 -15.00 7.66 12.95
C TYR A 90 -15.49 8.97 12.31
N ALA A 91 -16.56 9.57 12.86
CA ALA A 91 -17.12 10.83 12.36
C ALA A 91 -16.18 12.04 12.58
N SER A 92 -15.33 12.00 13.61
CA SER A 92 -14.38 13.08 13.92
C SER A 92 -13.06 12.98 13.18
N LEU A 93 -12.76 11.84 12.51
CA LEU A 93 -11.53 11.68 11.75
C LEU A 93 -11.55 12.53 10.49
N GLY A 94 -10.49 13.31 10.27
CA GLY A 94 -10.20 13.93 8.98
C GLY A 94 -9.70 12.93 7.95
N ALA A 95 -9.39 13.39 6.73
CA ALA A 95 -8.92 12.52 5.64
C ALA A 95 -7.71 11.67 6.03
N ASP A 96 -6.69 12.26 6.63
CA ASP A 96 -5.47 11.54 7.07
C ASP A 96 -5.79 10.44 8.10
N GLY A 97 -6.66 10.75 9.06
CA GLY A 97 -7.08 9.79 10.09
C GLY A 97 -7.89 8.62 9.52
N LEU A 98 -8.72 8.88 8.50
CA LEU A 98 -9.45 7.83 7.80
C LEU A 98 -8.52 6.89 7.03
N VAL A 99 -7.56 7.44 6.29
CA VAL A 99 -6.56 6.64 5.58
C VAL A 99 -5.78 5.81 6.57
N ALA A 100 -5.27 6.40 7.66
CA ALA A 100 -4.52 5.68 8.69
C ALA A 100 -5.35 4.55 9.34
N LEU A 101 -6.63 4.80 9.64
CA LEU A 101 -7.53 3.78 10.18
C LEU A 101 -7.69 2.59 9.23
N TRP A 102 -7.99 2.86 7.96
CA TRP A 102 -8.19 1.81 6.97
C TRP A 102 -6.92 1.03 6.67
N LEU A 103 -5.76 1.71 6.60
CA LEU A 103 -4.47 1.04 6.46
C LEU A 103 -4.14 0.18 7.69
N GLY A 104 -4.52 0.62 8.89
CA GLY A 104 -4.39 -0.17 10.12
C GLY A 104 -5.26 -1.43 10.10
N VAL A 105 -6.52 -1.33 9.65
CA VAL A 105 -7.40 -2.50 9.46
C VAL A 105 -6.82 -3.45 8.42
N TRP A 106 -6.36 -2.93 7.29
CA TRP A 106 -5.74 -3.74 6.24
C TRP A 106 -4.47 -4.45 6.74
N TRP A 107 -3.64 -3.73 7.51
CA TRP A 107 -2.47 -4.34 8.15
C TRP A 107 -2.82 -5.52 9.05
N VAL A 108 -3.85 -5.40 9.90
CA VAL A 108 -4.32 -6.52 10.73
C VAL A 108 -4.76 -7.70 9.87
N CYS A 109 -5.48 -7.46 8.76
CA CYS A 109 -5.85 -8.53 7.83
C CYS A 109 -4.62 -9.21 7.23
N ASN A 110 -3.61 -8.42 6.81
CA ASN A 110 -2.37 -8.95 6.28
C ASN A 110 -1.57 -9.75 7.33
N LEU A 111 -1.53 -9.31 8.59
CA LEU A 111 -0.91 -10.07 9.68
C LEU A 111 -1.57 -11.43 9.89
N LEU A 112 -2.91 -11.47 9.89
CA LEU A 112 -3.64 -12.73 10.00
C LEU A 112 -3.33 -13.64 8.79
N GLN A 113 -3.37 -13.09 7.59
CA GLN A 113 -3.05 -13.84 6.38
C GLN A 113 -1.60 -14.35 6.38
N ALA A 114 -0.65 -13.52 6.81
CA ALA A 114 0.76 -13.87 6.93
C ALA A 114 1.03 -15.04 7.88
N GLY A 115 0.28 -15.11 8.99
CA GLY A 115 0.46 -16.16 9.99
C GLY A 115 -0.31 -17.46 9.74
N PHE A 116 -1.33 -17.44 8.85
CA PHE A 116 -2.22 -18.59 8.63
C PHE A 116 -2.14 -19.17 7.21
N SER A 117 -1.26 -18.67 6.34
CA SER A 117 -1.05 -19.22 4.99
C SER A 117 0.36 -19.77 4.83
N GLU A 118 0.46 -20.91 4.13
CA GLU A 118 1.75 -21.53 3.78
C GLU A 118 2.62 -20.60 2.94
N LEU A 119 3.95 -20.76 3.02
CA LEU A 119 4.90 -19.97 2.23
C LEU A 119 4.79 -20.34 0.75
N ALA A 120 4.86 -19.34 -0.12
CA ALA A 120 5.04 -19.54 -1.54
C ALA A 120 6.49 -19.98 -1.85
N ASN A 121 6.71 -20.59 -3.03
CA ASN A 121 8.03 -21.06 -3.43
C ASN A 121 9.09 -19.94 -3.41
N ASP A 122 8.72 -18.75 -3.86
CA ASP A 122 9.62 -17.59 -3.88
C ASP A 122 9.98 -17.16 -2.44
N GLU A 123 9.04 -17.23 -1.49
CA GLU A 123 9.30 -16.90 -0.10
C GLU A 123 10.26 -17.90 0.56
N ALA A 124 10.10 -19.20 0.27
CA ALA A 124 11.02 -20.24 0.71
C ALA A 124 12.44 -20.00 0.15
N TYR A 125 12.54 -19.50 -1.08
CA TYR A 125 13.82 -19.13 -1.68
C TYR A 125 14.49 -17.96 -0.95
N TYR A 126 13.75 -16.91 -0.59
CA TYR A 126 14.32 -15.79 0.19
C TYR A 126 14.58 -16.15 1.65
N HIS A 127 13.85 -17.11 2.21
CA HIS A 127 14.15 -17.68 3.52
C HIS A 127 15.51 -18.37 3.55
N MET A 128 15.86 -19.15 2.53
CA MET A 128 17.21 -19.73 2.39
C MET A 128 18.31 -18.64 2.36
N PHE A 129 18.05 -17.50 1.76
CA PHE A 129 19.01 -16.38 1.80
C PHE A 129 19.14 -15.78 3.21
N ALA A 130 18.06 -15.77 3.98
CA ALA A 130 18.07 -15.26 5.34
C ALA A 130 18.88 -16.13 6.30
N GLU A 131 19.00 -17.43 6.05
CA GLU A 131 19.86 -18.33 6.83
C GLU A 131 21.34 -17.97 6.73
N ASN A 132 21.77 -17.34 5.62
CA ASN A 132 23.15 -16.95 5.35
C ASN A 132 23.20 -15.52 4.82
N LEU A 133 23.11 -14.53 5.73
CA LEU A 133 23.12 -13.12 5.35
C LEU A 133 24.42 -12.72 4.64
N ALA A 134 24.26 -12.14 3.45
CA ALA A 134 25.34 -11.61 2.63
C ALA A 134 24.95 -10.22 2.08
N TRP A 135 25.93 -9.49 1.55
CA TRP A 135 25.69 -8.18 0.92
C TRP A 135 25.12 -8.28 -0.50
N GLY A 136 24.88 -9.48 -1.01
CA GLY A 136 24.24 -9.78 -2.27
C GLY A 136 23.99 -11.26 -2.42
N TYR A 137 23.21 -11.64 -3.42
CA TYR A 137 22.91 -13.01 -3.79
C TYR A 137 22.96 -13.16 -5.30
N PHE A 138 22.85 -14.40 -5.79
CA PHE A 138 23.01 -14.71 -7.20
C PHE A 138 22.16 -13.83 -8.14
N ASP A 139 20.91 -13.58 -7.78
CA ASP A 139 19.96 -12.87 -8.64
C ASP A 139 19.29 -11.65 -7.97
N HIS A 140 19.51 -11.47 -6.64
CA HIS A 140 18.83 -10.40 -5.88
C HIS A 140 19.76 -9.65 -4.92
N PRO A 141 19.48 -8.37 -4.64
CA PRO A 141 20.09 -7.62 -3.56
C PRO A 141 19.62 -8.11 -2.18
N PRO A 142 20.29 -7.70 -1.08
CA PRO A 142 20.15 -8.32 0.24
C PRO A 142 18.91 -7.91 1.06
N MET A 143 18.16 -6.86 0.69
CA MET A 143 17.13 -6.28 1.56
C MET A 143 16.05 -7.29 1.97
N THR A 144 15.60 -8.12 1.04
CA THR A 144 14.56 -9.12 1.31
C THR A 144 15.04 -10.15 2.34
N ALA A 145 16.25 -10.68 2.17
CA ALA A 145 16.83 -11.63 3.11
C ALA A 145 17.02 -11.00 4.50
N LEU A 146 17.47 -9.75 4.57
CA LEU A 146 17.63 -9.03 5.83
C LEU A 146 16.28 -8.85 6.56
N LEU A 147 15.21 -8.51 5.85
CA LEU A 147 13.88 -8.34 6.45
C LEU A 147 13.29 -9.66 6.93
N VAL A 148 13.49 -10.74 6.18
CA VAL A 148 13.12 -12.10 6.60
C VAL A 148 13.89 -12.47 7.86
N TRP A 149 15.20 -12.35 7.86
CA TRP A 149 16.06 -12.64 9.01
C TRP A 149 15.63 -11.88 10.27
N LEU A 150 15.40 -10.57 10.16
CA LEU A 150 14.91 -9.76 11.28
C LEU A 150 13.55 -10.23 11.79
N GLY A 151 12.64 -10.60 10.90
CA GLY A 151 11.31 -11.05 11.25
C GLY A 151 11.32 -12.38 11.98
N GLU A 152 12.15 -13.32 11.55
CA GLU A 152 12.31 -14.62 12.19
C GLU A 152 12.93 -14.56 13.57
N HIS A 153 13.74 -13.53 13.85
CA HIS A 153 14.24 -13.28 15.21
C HIS A 153 13.18 -12.73 16.15
N LEU A 154 12.07 -12.20 15.63
CA LEU A 154 10.95 -11.69 16.43
C LEU A 154 9.81 -12.71 16.55
N PHE A 155 9.53 -13.46 15.48
CA PHE A 155 8.41 -14.39 15.39
C PHE A 155 8.88 -15.66 14.69
N GLY A 156 8.36 -16.80 15.11
CA GLY A 156 8.62 -18.07 14.42
C GLY A 156 7.68 -18.31 13.24
N GLY A 157 8.04 -19.27 12.36
CA GLY A 157 7.20 -19.76 11.28
C GLY A 157 6.92 -18.71 10.19
N GLU A 158 5.83 -18.90 9.48
CA GLU A 158 5.44 -18.09 8.32
C GLU A 158 5.29 -16.61 8.65
N LEU A 159 4.80 -16.30 9.87
CA LEU A 159 4.68 -14.92 10.34
C LEU A 159 6.07 -14.25 10.47
N GLY A 160 7.09 -14.97 10.94
CA GLY A 160 8.45 -14.45 11.02
C GLY A 160 8.96 -14.01 9.65
N VAL A 161 8.86 -14.89 8.66
CA VAL A 161 9.28 -14.61 7.27
C VAL A 161 8.60 -13.35 6.72
N ARG A 162 7.33 -13.12 7.03
CA ARG A 162 6.47 -12.09 6.40
C ARG A 162 6.27 -10.82 7.22
N PHE A 163 6.58 -10.82 8.51
CA PHE A 163 6.19 -9.74 9.43
C PHE A 163 6.54 -8.35 8.91
N PHE A 164 7.78 -8.11 8.52
CA PHE A 164 8.19 -6.80 8.04
C PHE A 164 7.51 -6.40 6.74
N PHE A 165 7.20 -7.34 5.85
CA PHE A 165 6.49 -7.05 4.60
C PHE A 165 5.08 -6.56 4.88
N THR A 166 4.39 -7.11 5.91
CA THR A 166 3.08 -6.60 6.34
C THR A 166 3.14 -5.18 6.87
N VAL A 167 4.25 -4.80 7.52
CA VAL A 167 4.46 -3.46 8.07
C VAL A 167 4.79 -2.45 6.97
N LEU A 168 5.56 -2.85 5.96
CA LEU A 168 5.96 -1.95 4.87
C LEU A 168 4.76 -1.42 4.09
N GLN A 169 3.73 -2.24 3.83
CA GLN A 169 2.59 -1.84 3.01
C GLN A 169 1.84 -0.62 3.55
N PRO A 170 1.32 -0.60 4.78
CA PRO A 170 0.61 0.57 5.29
C PRO A 170 1.53 1.81 5.34
N LEU A 171 2.83 1.63 5.59
CA LEU A 171 3.80 2.72 5.63
C LEU A 171 3.97 3.37 4.26
N TYR A 172 4.27 2.59 3.20
CA TYR A 172 4.46 3.20 1.88
C TYR A 172 3.17 3.78 1.31
N LEU A 173 2.01 3.16 1.56
CA LEU A 173 0.72 3.72 1.15
C LEU A 173 0.41 5.02 1.88
N TYR A 174 0.71 5.11 3.18
CA TYR A 174 0.54 6.35 3.92
C TYR A 174 1.48 7.47 3.44
N ILE A 175 2.75 7.13 3.15
CA ILE A 175 3.71 8.07 2.57
C ILE A 175 3.20 8.55 1.20
N LEU A 176 2.73 7.64 0.35
CA LEU A 176 2.19 7.98 -0.97
C LEU A 176 0.97 8.89 -0.84
N TRP A 177 0.03 8.60 0.07
CA TRP A 177 -1.08 9.49 0.39
C TRP A 177 -0.60 10.89 0.75
N ARG A 178 0.38 11.01 1.65
CA ARG A 178 0.94 12.31 2.07
C ARG A 178 1.65 13.07 0.95
N ILE A 179 2.13 12.38 -0.08
CA ILE A 179 2.73 13.01 -1.27
C ILE A 179 1.67 13.54 -2.22
N ILE A 180 0.61 12.75 -2.48
CA ILE A 180 -0.35 13.02 -3.57
C ILE A 180 -1.62 13.76 -3.13
N ARG A 181 -1.97 13.71 -1.83
CA ARG A 181 -3.22 14.31 -1.36
C ARG A 181 -3.27 15.82 -1.59
N PRO A 182 -4.44 16.40 -1.95
CA PRO A 182 -4.65 17.84 -1.96
C PRO A 182 -4.43 18.47 -0.58
N ALA A 183 -4.16 19.77 -0.54
CA ALA A 183 -4.00 20.49 0.72
C ALA A 183 -5.30 20.51 1.55
N ASP A 184 -6.44 20.57 0.86
CA ASP A 184 -7.80 20.57 1.39
C ASP A 184 -8.48 19.20 1.29
N ALA A 185 -7.69 18.13 1.25
CA ALA A 185 -8.19 16.75 1.10
C ALA A 185 -9.32 16.44 2.07
N ASP A 186 -10.42 15.96 1.55
CA ASP A 186 -11.62 15.60 2.28
C ASP A 186 -11.75 14.08 2.47
N ARG A 187 -12.88 13.65 3.05
CA ARG A 187 -13.18 12.23 3.28
C ARG A 187 -13.43 11.44 1.99
N ARG A 188 -13.81 12.11 0.90
CA ARG A 188 -14.03 11.48 -0.40
C ARG A 188 -12.70 11.14 -1.05
N ASP A 189 -11.73 12.06 -0.95
CA ASP A 189 -10.37 11.82 -1.42
C ASP A 189 -9.73 10.65 -0.70
N ALA A 190 -9.89 10.60 0.65
CA ALA A 190 -9.43 9.47 1.45
C ALA A 190 -10.10 8.14 1.04
N ALA A 191 -11.42 8.14 0.85
CA ALA A 191 -12.15 6.95 0.42
C ALA A 191 -11.73 6.50 -0.98
N LEU A 192 -11.55 7.43 -1.91
CA LEU A 192 -11.08 7.14 -3.27
C LEU A 192 -9.69 6.51 -3.24
N PHE A 193 -8.75 7.09 -2.47
CA PHE A 193 -7.41 6.54 -2.31
C PHE A 193 -7.44 5.10 -1.79
N VAL A 194 -8.20 4.85 -0.71
CA VAL A 194 -8.31 3.52 -0.10
C VAL A 194 -8.95 2.52 -1.07
N VAL A 195 -10.04 2.89 -1.74
CA VAL A 195 -10.73 2.01 -2.70
C VAL A 195 -9.82 1.66 -3.88
N LEU A 196 -9.13 2.64 -4.47
CA LEU A 196 -8.22 2.39 -5.59
C LEU A 196 -7.03 1.53 -5.16
N SER A 197 -6.47 1.79 -3.98
CA SER A 197 -5.38 0.96 -3.42
C SER A 197 -5.85 -0.47 -3.17
N ALA A 198 -7.01 -0.66 -2.53
CA ALA A 198 -7.56 -1.98 -2.25
C ALA A 198 -7.99 -2.75 -3.51
N ALA A 199 -8.38 -2.04 -4.57
CA ALA A 199 -8.77 -2.65 -5.84
C ALA A 199 -7.58 -3.07 -6.71
N THR A 200 -6.36 -2.67 -6.36
CA THR A 200 -5.13 -3.04 -7.07
C THR A 200 -4.64 -4.40 -6.59
N LEU A 201 -4.71 -5.42 -7.46
CA LEU A 201 -4.41 -6.82 -7.11
C LEU A 201 -3.01 -7.00 -6.51
N MET A 202 -2.00 -6.38 -7.11
CA MET A 202 -0.61 -6.50 -6.64
C MET A 202 -0.41 -5.92 -5.23
N LEU A 203 -1.16 -4.87 -4.86
CA LEU A 203 -1.12 -4.35 -3.50
C LEU A 203 -1.71 -5.32 -2.48
N GLN A 204 -2.66 -6.17 -2.87
CA GLN A 204 -3.17 -7.22 -1.99
C GLN A 204 -2.11 -8.29 -1.72
N LEU A 205 -1.39 -8.72 -2.75
CA LEU A 205 -0.35 -9.75 -2.65
C LEU A 205 0.88 -9.23 -1.91
N TYR A 206 1.42 -8.08 -2.33
CA TYR A 206 2.64 -7.50 -1.73
C TYR A 206 2.42 -6.90 -0.33
N GLY A 207 1.19 -6.97 0.18
CA GLY A 207 0.87 -6.60 1.55
C GLY A 207 1.31 -7.63 2.60
N PHE A 208 1.60 -8.87 2.19
CA PHE A 208 2.02 -9.91 3.13
C PHE A 208 3.07 -10.88 2.58
N ILE A 209 3.25 -11.01 1.28
CA ILE A 209 4.24 -11.92 0.69
C ILE A 209 5.65 -11.35 0.83
N ALA A 210 6.59 -12.22 1.24
CA ALA A 210 8.00 -11.85 1.43
C ALA A 210 8.77 -11.93 0.11
N VAL A 211 8.65 -10.89 -0.73
CA VAL A 211 9.33 -10.75 -2.03
C VAL A 211 9.98 -9.37 -2.17
N PRO A 212 10.98 -9.20 -3.06
CA PRO A 212 11.74 -7.96 -3.22
C PRO A 212 10.89 -6.73 -3.58
N ASP A 213 9.69 -6.94 -4.11
CA ASP A 213 8.78 -5.87 -4.51
C ASP A 213 8.22 -5.08 -3.33
N GLY A 214 7.97 -5.73 -2.18
CA GLY A 214 7.54 -5.06 -0.95
C GLY A 214 8.53 -3.97 -0.49
N PRO A 215 9.79 -4.28 -0.21
CA PRO A 215 10.79 -3.28 0.13
C PRO A 215 11.08 -2.30 -1.01
N LEU A 216 10.99 -2.69 -2.29
CA LEU A 216 11.12 -1.76 -3.41
C LEU A 216 10.01 -0.69 -3.39
N MET A 217 8.76 -1.07 -3.15
CA MET A 217 7.64 -0.12 -3.04
C MET A 217 7.84 0.88 -1.89
N MET A 218 8.29 0.39 -0.72
CA MET A 218 8.58 1.25 0.42
C MET A 218 9.71 2.23 0.11
N THR A 219 10.82 1.75 -0.44
CA THR A 219 11.98 2.58 -0.75
C THR A 219 11.71 3.53 -1.91
N THR A 220 10.84 3.16 -2.86
CA THR A 220 10.31 4.05 -3.90
C THR A 220 9.48 5.19 -3.31
N ALA A 221 8.60 4.90 -2.34
CA ALA A 221 7.83 5.93 -1.65
C ALA A 221 8.74 6.89 -0.87
N LEU A 222 9.77 6.37 -0.19
CA LEU A 222 10.79 7.18 0.48
C LEU A 222 11.58 8.04 -0.52
N PHE A 223 11.97 7.47 -1.66
CA PHE A 223 12.63 8.22 -2.72
C PHE A 223 11.76 9.36 -3.23
N LEU A 224 10.49 9.12 -3.54
CA LEU A 224 9.57 10.15 -4.01
C LEU A 224 9.35 11.26 -2.95
N LEU A 225 9.29 10.89 -1.68
CA LEU A 225 9.20 11.85 -0.57
C LEU A 225 10.45 12.72 -0.48
N THR A 226 11.62 12.10 -0.50
CA THR A 226 12.91 12.82 -0.42
C THR A 226 13.20 13.59 -1.70
N PHE A 227 12.78 13.12 -2.86
CA PHE A 227 12.82 13.84 -4.13
C PHE A 227 11.91 15.09 -4.11
N LYS A 228 10.74 15.00 -3.45
CA LYS A 228 9.89 16.17 -3.18
C LYS A 228 10.67 17.20 -2.33
N TRP A 229 11.26 16.79 -1.23
CA TRP A 229 12.05 17.67 -0.37
C TRP A 229 13.25 18.28 -1.11
N PHE A 230 13.92 17.49 -1.95
CA PHE A 230 15.01 17.96 -2.80
C PHE A 230 14.53 19.01 -3.80
N SER A 231 13.38 18.80 -4.42
CA SER A 231 12.76 19.75 -5.36
C SER A 231 12.34 21.06 -4.69
N GLU A 232 11.91 20.99 -3.41
CA GLU A 232 11.56 22.11 -2.56
C GLU A 232 12.78 22.78 -1.91
N ASN A 233 13.99 22.36 -2.22
CA ASN A 233 15.26 22.85 -1.63
C ASN A 233 15.32 22.74 -0.10
N ARG A 234 14.72 21.71 0.51
CA ARG A 234 14.81 21.51 1.95
C ARG A 234 16.24 21.14 2.36
N ARG A 235 16.60 21.59 3.58
CA ARG A 235 17.92 21.32 4.15
C ARG A 235 18.18 19.81 4.25
N CYS A 236 19.37 19.36 3.84
CA CYS A 236 19.80 17.95 3.86
C CYS A 236 18.93 16.99 3.02
N ALA A 237 18.00 17.47 2.18
CA ALA A 237 17.17 16.61 1.33
C ALA A 237 18.01 15.74 0.39
N TRP A 238 19.14 16.25 -0.09
CA TRP A 238 20.11 15.52 -0.92
C TRP A 238 20.66 14.28 -0.22
N LEU A 239 20.94 14.37 1.09
CA LEU A 239 21.45 13.25 1.90
C LEU A 239 20.39 12.14 1.98
N TRP A 240 19.16 12.49 2.37
CA TRP A 240 18.07 11.52 2.49
C TRP A 240 17.66 10.92 1.13
N MET A 241 17.76 11.70 0.06
CA MET A 241 17.53 11.19 -1.28
C MET A 241 18.61 10.16 -1.67
N GLY A 242 19.88 10.41 -1.34
CA GLY A 242 20.96 9.44 -1.55
C GLY A 242 20.77 8.16 -0.75
N VAL A 243 20.35 8.26 0.52
CA VAL A 243 19.99 7.09 1.36
C VAL A 243 18.85 6.31 0.73
N ALA A 244 17.78 6.99 0.30
CA ALA A 244 16.64 6.32 -0.33
C ALA A 244 17.02 5.59 -1.64
N MET A 245 17.91 6.20 -2.45
CA MET A 245 18.44 5.56 -3.67
C MET A 245 19.24 4.29 -3.35
N ALA A 246 20.08 4.31 -2.30
CA ALA A 246 20.82 3.12 -1.86
C ALA A 246 19.87 2.02 -1.40
N LEU A 247 18.87 2.35 -0.57
CA LEU A 247 17.87 1.40 -0.08
C LEU A 247 17.06 0.78 -1.24
N MET A 248 16.74 1.56 -2.27
CA MET A 248 16.09 1.04 -3.49
C MET A 248 16.97 0.02 -4.21
N ALA A 249 18.26 0.33 -4.38
CA ALA A 249 19.19 -0.58 -5.02
C ALA A 249 19.38 -1.87 -4.21
N TYR A 250 19.40 -1.76 -2.87
CA TYR A 250 19.41 -2.92 -1.97
C TYR A 250 18.10 -3.74 -2.00
N SER A 251 16.99 -3.14 -2.40
CA SER A 251 15.70 -3.84 -2.52
C SER A 251 15.58 -4.61 -3.83
N LYS A 252 15.81 -3.94 -4.96
CA LYS A 252 15.72 -4.54 -6.30
C LYS A 252 16.47 -3.67 -7.32
N TYR A 253 17.20 -4.25 -8.25
CA TYR A 253 17.96 -3.50 -9.27
C TYR A 253 17.10 -2.59 -10.13
N HIS A 254 15.82 -2.95 -10.34
CA HIS A 254 14.85 -2.10 -11.04
C HIS A 254 14.59 -0.74 -10.35
N GLY A 255 14.96 -0.59 -9.07
CA GLY A 255 14.96 0.70 -8.37
C GLY A 255 15.78 1.78 -9.08
N ALA A 256 16.87 1.40 -9.77
CA ALA A 256 17.65 2.34 -10.58
C ALA A 256 16.84 2.98 -11.71
N LEU A 257 15.88 2.24 -12.31
CA LEU A 257 14.99 2.76 -13.35
C LEU A 257 14.03 3.81 -12.79
N VAL A 258 13.56 3.66 -11.54
CA VAL A 258 12.70 4.67 -10.88
C VAL A 258 13.45 6.00 -10.79
N VAL A 259 14.72 5.97 -10.35
CA VAL A 259 15.56 7.17 -10.26
C VAL A 259 15.78 7.77 -11.65
N LEU A 260 16.15 6.94 -12.62
CA LEU A 260 16.38 7.37 -14.01
C LEU A 260 15.13 8.06 -14.60
N PHE A 261 13.97 7.46 -14.45
CA PHE A 261 12.72 8.00 -15.00
C PHE A 261 12.24 9.24 -14.24
N ALA A 262 12.46 9.30 -12.90
CA ALA A 262 12.18 10.50 -12.13
C ALA A 262 13.04 11.68 -12.60
N LEU A 263 14.34 11.46 -12.83
CA LEU A 263 15.26 12.49 -13.34
C LEU A 263 14.91 12.89 -14.77
N ALA A 264 14.59 11.93 -15.64
CA ALA A 264 14.15 12.20 -17.03
C ALA A 264 12.87 13.06 -17.09
N ALA A 265 12.00 12.94 -16.09
CA ALA A 265 10.78 13.76 -16.00
C ALA A 265 11.05 15.20 -15.50
N THR A 266 12.26 15.51 -15.03
CA THR A 266 12.58 16.83 -14.48
C THR A 266 13.19 17.76 -15.53
N PRO A 267 13.08 19.10 -15.35
CA PRO A 267 13.76 20.04 -16.23
C PRO A 267 15.29 19.84 -16.21
N PRO A 268 15.99 20.03 -17.32
CA PRO A 268 17.45 19.83 -17.39
C PRO A 268 18.26 20.63 -16.36
N ARG A 269 17.72 21.73 -15.86
CA ARG A 269 18.34 22.56 -14.80
C ARG A 269 18.66 21.77 -13.51
N VAL A 270 17.98 20.66 -13.26
CA VAL A 270 18.27 19.80 -12.09
C VAL A 270 19.70 19.26 -12.14
N PHE A 271 20.21 18.98 -13.34
CA PHE A 271 21.58 18.46 -13.54
C PHE A 271 22.67 19.51 -13.31
N LEU A 272 22.31 20.77 -13.19
CA LEU A 272 23.24 21.84 -12.81
C LEU A 272 23.40 21.99 -11.29
N ARG A 273 22.64 21.22 -10.48
CA ARG A 273 22.65 21.28 -9.03
C ARG A 273 23.73 20.36 -8.46
N PRO A 274 24.78 20.87 -7.77
CA PRO A 274 25.80 20.01 -7.15
C PRO A 274 25.24 19.01 -6.15
N THR A 275 24.17 19.38 -5.46
CA THR A 275 23.48 18.53 -4.48
C THR A 275 22.89 17.26 -5.09
N LEU A 276 22.58 17.22 -6.40
CA LEU A 276 22.18 16.00 -7.09
C LEU A 276 23.34 14.98 -7.10
N TYR A 277 24.52 15.43 -7.44
CA TYR A 277 25.72 14.56 -7.49
C TYR A 277 26.15 14.12 -6.08
N LEU A 278 25.96 14.96 -5.08
CA LEU A 278 26.17 14.57 -3.68
C LEU A 278 25.18 13.47 -3.26
N SER A 279 23.91 13.50 -3.73
CA SER A 279 22.98 12.40 -3.49
C SER A 279 23.45 11.09 -4.12
N GLY A 280 23.94 11.16 -5.37
CA GLY A 280 24.53 10.01 -6.04
C GLY A 280 25.76 9.47 -5.30
N ALA A 281 26.64 10.35 -4.82
CA ALA A 281 27.84 9.98 -4.06
C ALA A 281 27.46 9.27 -2.74
N VAL A 282 26.45 9.78 -2.02
CA VAL A 282 25.92 9.10 -0.81
C VAL A 282 25.39 7.72 -1.14
N ALA A 283 24.61 7.59 -2.22
CA ALA A 283 24.07 6.30 -2.63
C ALA A 283 25.19 5.31 -2.97
N LEU A 284 26.18 5.73 -3.75
CA LEU A 284 27.33 4.89 -4.12
C LEU A 284 28.16 4.50 -2.90
N LEU A 285 28.40 5.42 -1.97
CA LEU A 285 29.13 5.14 -0.73
C LEU A 285 28.41 4.07 0.11
N LEU A 286 27.09 4.17 0.25
CA LEU A 286 26.31 3.18 0.98
C LEU A 286 26.23 1.83 0.26
N LEU A 287 26.40 1.79 -1.07
CA LEU A 287 26.42 0.56 -1.86
C LEU A 287 27.80 -0.12 -1.94
N VAL A 288 28.85 0.48 -1.36
CA VAL A 288 30.21 -0.11 -1.37
C VAL A 288 30.22 -1.57 -0.91
N PRO A 289 29.57 -1.96 0.22
CA PRO A 289 29.59 -3.37 0.64
C PRO A 289 28.99 -4.32 -0.41
N HIS A 290 27.94 -3.88 -1.11
CA HIS A 290 27.35 -4.67 -2.19
C HIS A 290 28.27 -4.78 -3.41
N PHE A 291 28.97 -3.70 -3.78
CA PHE A 291 29.93 -3.73 -4.88
C PHE A 291 31.14 -4.61 -4.57
N VAL A 292 31.63 -4.59 -3.33
CA VAL A 292 32.69 -5.50 -2.89
C VAL A 292 32.23 -6.93 -3.01
N TRP A 293 31.03 -7.27 -2.50
CA TRP A 293 30.46 -8.59 -2.63
C TRP A 293 30.33 -9.03 -4.10
N GLN A 294 29.84 -8.15 -4.98
CA GLN A 294 29.72 -8.43 -6.42
C GLN A 294 31.09 -8.73 -7.05
N TYR A 295 32.11 -7.96 -6.67
CA TYR A 295 33.47 -8.17 -7.16
C TYR A 295 34.03 -9.53 -6.70
N GLU A 296 33.84 -9.89 -5.45
CA GLU A 296 34.28 -11.18 -4.87
C GLU A 296 33.56 -12.39 -5.44
N HIS A 297 32.38 -12.19 -6.05
CA HIS A 297 31.53 -13.23 -6.64
C HIS A 297 31.40 -13.08 -8.17
N ASP A 298 32.43 -12.60 -8.85
CA ASP A 298 32.50 -12.50 -10.31
C ASP A 298 31.31 -11.78 -10.95
N TRP A 299 30.75 -10.77 -10.27
CA TRP A 299 29.59 -10.00 -10.72
C TRP A 299 28.36 -10.86 -11.04
N ALA A 300 28.17 -11.95 -10.30
CA ALA A 300 27.17 -12.99 -10.56
C ALA A 300 25.77 -12.43 -10.79
N SER A 301 25.27 -11.52 -9.93
CA SER A 301 23.93 -10.94 -10.09
C SER A 301 23.83 -10.07 -11.34
N LEU A 302 24.85 -9.28 -11.63
CA LEU A 302 24.87 -8.40 -12.80
C LEU A 302 24.95 -9.22 -14.10
N ALA A 303 25.78 -10.27 -14.12
CA ALA A 303 25.89 -11.21 -15.22
C ALA A 303 24.54 -11.91 -15.48
N TYR A 304 23.86 -12.38 -14.42
CA TYR A 304 22.54 -12.99 -14.53
C TYR A 304 21.49 -12.07 -15.20
N HIS A 305 21.47 -10.78 -14.81
CA HIS A 305 20.51 -9.84 -15.39
C HIS A 305 20.88 -9.33 -16.78
N LEU A 306 22.18 -9.24 -17.13
CA LEU A 306 22.66 -8.74 -18.42
C LEU A 306 22.86 -9.81 -19.48
N ALA A 307 23.34 -11.01 -19.09
CA ALA A 307 23.66 -12.09 -20.02
C ALA A 307 22.44 -12.77 -20.65
N GLY A 308 21.26 -12.39 -20.26
CA GLY A 308 20.02 -12.70 -20.97
C GLY A 308 19.33 -13.98 -20.54
N ARG A 309 18.18 -13.80 -19.98
CA ARG A 309 17.09 -14.77 -20.04
C ARG A 309 16.69 -14.92 -21.50
N ASN A 310 16.99 -16.07 -22.11
CA ASN A 310 16.52 -16.52 -23.43
C ASN A 310 16.15 -15.42 -24.43
N SER A 311 17.07 -15.14 -25.35
CA SER A 311 16.95 -14.11 -26.38
C SER A 311 16.02 -14.49 -27.58
N VAL A 312 15.00 -15.30 -27.36
CA VAL A 312 14.10 -15.72 -28.44
C VAL A 312 12.81 -14.94 -28.35
N PHE A 313 12.56 -14.07 -29.31
CA PHE A 313 11.29 -13.39 -29.45
C PHE A 313 10.16 -14.36 -29.79
N ARG A 314 9.06 -14.26 -29.03
CA ARG A 314 7.80 -14.93 -29.34
C ARG A 314 6.66 -13.92 -29.27
N PRO A 315 5.81 -13.81 -30.32
CA PRO A 315 4.73 -12.82 -30.37
C PRO A 315 3.75 -12.92 -29.20
N ASN A 316 3.54 -14.12 -28.64
CA ASN A 316 2.69 -14.33 -27.47
C ASN A 316 3.21 -13.61 -26.22
N TYR A 317 4.51 -13.35 -26.06
CA TYR A 317 5.06 -12.61 -24.92
C TYR A 317 4.50 -11.18 -24.83
N VAL A 318 4.30 -10.54 -25.97
CA VAL A 318 3.66 -9.21 -26.01
C VAL A 318 2.21 -9.30 -25.55
N ALA A 319 1.46 -10.27 -26.06
CA ALA A 319 0.05 -10.46 -25.70
C ALA A 319 -0.11 -10.81 -24.22
N GLU A 320 0.72 -11.73 -23.70
CA GLU A 320 0.73 -12.11 -22.29
C GLU A 320 1.08 -10.91 -21.38
N TYR A 321 2.08 -10.12 -21.76
CA TYR A 321 2.44 -8.92 -21.02
C TYR A 321 1.26 -7.93 -20.93
N LEU A 322 0.61 -7.62 -22.06
CA LEU A 322 -0.51 -6.68 -22.10
C LEU A 322 -1.73 -7.21 -21.32
N LEU A 323 -2.00 -8.51 -21.40
CA LEU A 323 -3.08 -9.14 -20.66
C LEU A 323 -2.81 -9.10 -19.15
N ASN A 324 -1.60 -9.48 -18.73
CA ASN A 324 -1.19 -9.44 -17.34
C ASN A 324 -1.22 -8.01 -16.79
N LEU A 325 -0.75 -7.03 -17.56
CA LEU A 325 -0.82 -5.61 -17.19
C LEU A 325 -2.27 -5.17 -16.95
N LEU A 326 -3.20 -5.60 -17.81
CA LEU A 326 -4.61 -5.29 -17.66
C LEU A 326 -5.18 -5.88 -16.36
N VAL A 327 -4.79 -7.13 -16.02
CA VAL A 327 -5.20 -7.79 -14.76
C VAL A 327 -4.61 -7.07 -13.54
N VAL A 328 -3.32 -6.72 -13.60
CA VAL A 328 -2.60 -6.02 -12.50
C VAL A 328 -3.26 -4.69 -12.17
N PHE A 329 -3.62 -3.89 -13.18
CA PHE A 329 -4.26 -2.58 -12.99
C PHE A 329 -5.76 -2.66 -12.73
N ASN A 330 -6.35 -3.84 -12.70
CA ASN A 330 -7.80 -4.05 -12.62
C ASN A 330 -8.54 -3.43 -13.83
N PRO A 331 -9.03 -4.23 -14.77
CA PRO A 331 -9.56 -3.75 -16.06
C PRO A 331 -10.70 -2.73 -15.91
N PHE A 332 -11.47 -2.81 -14.80
CA PHE A 332 -12.56 -1.86 -14.53
C PHE A 332 -12.07 -0.44 -14.21
N PHE A 333 -10.84 -0.30 -13.70
CA PHE A 333 -10.25 1.00 -13.36
C PHE A 333 -9.32 1.57 -14.43
N VAL A 334 -8.91 0.77 -15.42
CA VAL A 334 -8.04 1.24 -16.52
C VAL A 334 -8.58 2.49 -17.22
N PRO A 335 -9.88 2.57 -17.59
CA PRO A 335 -10.42 3.79 -18.20
C PRO A 335 -10.31 5.03 -17.29
N LEU A 336 -10.49 4.84 -15.96
CA LEU A 336 -10.33 5.90 -14.97
C LEU A 336 -8.87 6.37 -14.90
N TYR A 337 -7.92 5.43 -14.85
CA TYR A 337 -6.49 5.77 -14.83
C TYR A 337 -6.06 6.52 -16.09
N VAL A 338 -6.47 6.06 -17.28
CA VAL A 338 -6.16 6.72 -18.55
C VAL A 338 -6.76 8.12 -18.59
N ARG A 339 -8.03 8.28 -18.23
CA ARG A 339 -8.69 9.58 -18.18
C ARG A 339 -7.99 10.55 -17.21
N SER A 340 -7.67 10.06 -16.01
CA SER A 340 -6.97 10.86 -14.99
C SER A 340 -5.58 11.24 -15.46
N TRP A 341 -4.83 10.32 -16.07
CA TRP A 341 -3.50 10.57 -16.61
C TRP A 341 -3.51 11.65 -17.69
N ILE A 342 -4.51 11.65 -18.60
CA ILE A 342 -4.69 12.68 -19.62
C ILE A 342 -5.05 14.03 -18.98
N ALA A 343 -5.98 14.03 -18.03
CA ALA A 343 -6.52 15.25 -17.42
C ALA A 343 -5.53 15.97 -16.50
N VAL A 344 -4.69 15.23 -15.79
CA VAL A 344 -3.75 15.83 -14.81
C VAL A 344 -2.64 16.58 -15.53
N LYS A 345 -2.54 17.89 -15.21
CA LYS A 345 -1.44 18.77 -15.64
C LYS A 345 -0.47 18.93 -14.47
N PRO A 346 0.72 18.30 -14.52
CA PRO A 346 1.65 18.32 -13.39
C PRO A 346 2.19 19.74 -13.14
N GLN A 347 2.12 20.19 -11.88
CA GLN A 347 2.55 21.52 -11.45
C GLN A 347 3.99 21.55 -10.91
N ASN A 348 4.48 20.41 -10.43
CA ASN A 348 5.80 20.30 -9.82
C ASN A 348 6.58 19.07 -10.33
N ALA A 349 7.84 18.93 -9.90
CA ALA A 349 8.73 17.86 -10.37
C ALA A 349 8.22 16.47 -9.95
N VAL A 350 7.64 16.35 -8.75
CA VAL A 350 7.12 15.07 -8.24
C VAL A 350 5.90 14.61 -9.04
N GLU A 351 4.97 15.52 -9.31
CA GLU A 351 3.80 15.20 -10.15
C GLU A 351 4.19 14.81 -11.58
N ARG A 352 5.23 15.46 -12.14
CA ARG A 352 5.80 15.05 -13.43
C ARG A 352 6.39 13.63 -13.34
N ALA A 353 7.16 13.34 -12.29
CA ALA A 353 7.72 12.02 -12.07
C ALA A 353 6.62 10.96 -11.90
N LEU A 354 5.61 11.21 -11.05
CA LEU A 354 4.46 10.32 -10.86
C LEU A 354 3.67 10.06 -12.14
N LYS A 355 3.57 11.06 -13.01
CA LYS A 355 2.91 10.91 -14.32
C LYS A 355 3.76 10.15 -15.32
N PHE A 356 5.08 10.35 -15.32
CA PHE A 356 6.00 9.79 -16.31
C PHE A 356 6.45 8.36 -15.97
N ILE A 357 6.80 8.08 -14.73
CA ILE A 357 7.38 6.79 -14.29
C ILE A 357 6.52 5.59 -14.71
N PRO A 358 5.20 5.54 -14.44
CA PRO A 358 4.39 4.37 -14.81
C PRO A 358 4.41 4.10 -16.32
N VAL A 359 4.29 5.16 -17.13
CA VAL A 359 4.32 5.03 -18.60
C VAL A 359 5.69 4.56 -19.07
N ALA A 360 6.77 5.11 -18.51
CA ALA A 360 8.13 4.72 -18.83
C ALA A 360 8.40 3.25 -18.50
N PHE A 361 7.91 2.75 -17.35
CA PHE A 361 7.97 1.33 -17.01
C PHE A 361 7.16 0.45 -17.96
N ILE A 362 5.92 0.84 -18.28
CA ILE A 362 5.09 0.09 -19.24
C ILE A 362 5.81 -0.04 -20.58
N VAL A 363 6.36 1.06 -21.10
CA VAL A 363 7.10 1.06 -22.36
C VAL A 363 8.39 0.26 -22.25
N PHE A 364 9.16 0.43 -21.19
CA PHE A 364 10.41 -0.30 -20.96
C PHE A 364 10.19 -1.81 -20.95
N PHE A 365 9.23 -2.31 -20.18
CA PHE A 365 8.94 -3.73 -20.13
C PHE A 365 8.28 -4.24 -21.41
N LEU A 366 7.44 -3.45 -22.06
CA LEU A 366 6.91 -3.80 -23.37
C LEU A 366 8.05 -4.01 -24.40
N LEU A 367 9.03 -3.11 -24.43
CA LEU A 367 10.21 -3.26 -25.28
C LEU A 367 11.06 -4.48 -24.88
N SER A 368 11.11 -4.79 -23.60
CA SER A 368 11.83 -5.97 -23.08
C SER A 368 11.20 -7.29 -23.52
N THR A 369 9.89 -7.33 -23.83
CA THR A 369 9.23 -8.54 -24.36
C THR A 369 9.76 -8.98 -25.71
N PHE A 370 10.37 -8.07 -26.48
CA PHE A 370 11.03 -8.41 -27.75
C PHE A 370 12.34 -9.19 -27.57
N ARG A 371 12.90 -9.19 -26.34
CA ARG A 371 14.11 -9.93 -25.98
C ARG A 371 13.85 -11.20 -25.19
N GLY A 372 12.66 -11.37 -24.64
CA GLY A 372 12.30 -12.53 -23.82
C GLY A 372 11.01 -12.36 -23.06
N TYR A 373 10.66 -13.38 -22.30
CA TYR A 373 9.50 -13.35 -21.42
C TYR A 373 9.70 -12.33 -20.28
N VAL A 374 8.73 -11.44 -20.10
CA VAL A 374 8.71 -10.46 -19.03
C VAL A 374 7.49 -10.70 -18.16
N GLN A 375 7.71 -10.97 -16.89
CA GLN A 375 6.63 -10.94 -15.89
C GLN A 375 6.38 -9.48 -15.50
N PRO A 376 5.18 -8.94 -15.67
CA PRO A 376 4.81 -7.64 -15.10
C PRO A 376 4.67 -7.81 -13.58
N GLN A 377 5.70 -7.43 -12.87
CA GLN A 377 5.75 -7.42 -11.40
C GLN A 377 5.68 -5.98 -10.91
#